data_be34deb1ce9a53ae940935a046e1150b
#
_entry.id   be34deb1ce9a53ae940935a046e1150b
#
_cell.length_a   1.000
_cell.length_b   1.000
_cell.length_c   1.000
_cell.angle_alpha   90.00
_cell.angle_beta   90.00
_cell.angle_gamma   90.00
#
_symmetry.space_group_name_H-M   'P 1'
#
loop_
_entity.id
_entity.type
_entity.pdbx_description
1 polymer ?
#
loop_
_entity_poly.entity_id
_entity_poly.type
_entity_poly.pdbx_seq_one_letter_code
_entity_poly.pdbx_strand_id
1 'polypeptide(L)'
;MSLIINLIVGLIAFYFAYMYATRKPMLVKVPWYEGWKYECNQPLSFLIYSILTAMLFLGPLSLVKYGVWIVILLLMMYRGAFRYRFNMVLGAYTLFVLWNLYTMTYTPYPEQGWMMILKFCLPYLYFWLGYNAIQCEDDFYVFLEKTCWICC
;
A
#
# COMPACT_ATOMS: atom_id res chain seq x y z
N MET A 1 19.47 -6.73 -6.86
CA MET A 1 19.45 -5.41 -6.18
C MET A 1 20.16 -5.56 -4.86
N SER A 2 21.12 -4.69 -4.51
CA SER A 2 21.94 -4.88 -3.32
C SER A 2 21.11 -4.76 -2.03
N LEU A 3 21.48 -5.46 -0.97
CA LEU A 3 20.84 -5.41 0.35
C LEU A 3 20.78 -3.95 0.85
N ILE A 4 21.82 -3.17 0.57
CA ILE A 4 21.94 -1.77 0.95
C ILE A 4 20.83 -0.91 0.34
N ILE A 5 20.52 -1.10 -0.95
CA ILE A 5 19.44 -0.36 -1.62
C ILE A 5 18.10 -0.70 -1.01
N ASN A 6 17.82 -1.99 -0.74
CA ASN A 6 16.58 -2.40 -0.08
C ASN A 6 16.44 -1.79 1.32
N LEU A 7 17.54 -1.69 2.08
CA LEU A 7 17.52 -1.06 3.41
C LEU A 7 17.25 0.45 3.31
N ILE A 8 17.92 1.16 2.40
CA ILE A 8 17.71 2.61 2.20
C ILE A 8 16.26 2.89 1.81
N VAL A 9 15.75 2.18 0.81
CA VAL A 9 14.36 2.33 0.34
C VAL A 9 13.36 1.98 1.46
N GLY A 10 13.66 0.92 2.22
CA GLY A 10 12.87 0.55 3.39
C GLY A 10 12.80 1.66 4.44
N LEU A 11 13.94 2.27 4.76
CA LEU A 11 14.01 3.40 5.69
C LEU A 11 13.21 4.61 5.20
N ILE A 12 13.25 4.91 3.90
CA ILE A 12 12.45 5.98 3.29
C ILE A 12 10.95 5.66 3.44
N ALA A 13 10.53 4.43 3.15
CA ALA A 13 9.15 4.02 3.30
C ALA A 13 8.68 4.11 4.77
N PHE A 14 9.52 3.68 5.73
CA PHE A 14 9.24 3.82 7.16
C PHE A 14 9.20 5.28 7.61
N TYR A 15 10.05 6.14 7.06
CA TYR A 15 10.01 7.57 7.33
C TYR A 15 8.68 8.18 6.91
N PHE A 16 8.18 7.86 5.72
CA PHE A 16 6.86 8.30 5.29
C PHE A 16 5.73 7.73 6.16
N ALA A 17 5.82 6.47 6.57
CA ALA A 17 4.87 5.89 7.51
C ALA A 17 4.88 6.62 8.87
N TYR A 18 6.05 6.98 9.38
CA TYR A 18 6.20 7.79 10.59
C TYR A 18 5.59 9.18 10.43
N MET A 19 5.84 9.85 9.30
CA MET A 19 5.23 11.14 8.97
C MET A 19 3.70 11.05 8.90
N TYR A 20 3.17 9.97 8.33
CA TYR A 20 1.73 9.69 8.36
C TYR A 20 1.21 9.59 9.80
N ALA A 21 1.93 8.95 10.71
CA ALA A 21 1.51 8.78 12.10
C ALA A 21 1.54 10.07 12.92
N THR A 22 2.51 10.97 12.66
CA THR A 22 2.80 12.13 13.51
C THR A 22 2.18 13.44 13.01
N ARG A 23 1.90 13.54 11.70
CA ARG A 23 1.34 14.79 11.13
C ARG A 23 -0.13 14.97 11.45
N LYS A 24 -0.51 16.22 11.67
CA LYS A 24 -1.91 16.65 11.83
C LYS A 24 -2.64 16.61 10.47
N PRO A 25 -3.99 16.63 10.48
CA PRO A 25 -4.79 16.79 9.27
C PRO A 25 -4.26 17.92 8.40
N MET A 26 -4.26 17.72 7.10
CA MET A 26 -3.72 18.71 6.14
C MET A 26 -4.83 19.18 5.21
N LEU A 27 -4.81 20.48 4.91
CA LEU A 27 -5.58 21.03 3.81
C LEU A 27 -4.89 20.66 2.49
N VAL A 28 -5.59 19.95 1.64
CA VAL A 28 -5.09 19.55 0.33
C VAL A 28 -5.85 20.30 -0.75
N LYS A 29 -5.11 20.92 -1.69
CA LYS A 29 -5.70 21.53 -2.87
C LYS A 29 -5.85 20.44 -3.94
N VAL A 30 -7.09 20.20 -4.38
CA VAL A 30 -7.35 19.26 -5.45
C VAL A 30 -7.06 19.93 -6.80
N PRO A 31 -6.15 19.40 -7.62
CA PRO A 31 -5.63 20.08 -8.80
C PRO A 31 -6.69 20.34 -9.89
N TRP A 32 -7.75 19.57 -9.92
CA TRP A 32 -8.82 19.66 -10.93
C TRP A 32 -9.83 20.79 -10.67
N TYR A 33 -9.82 21.37 -9.48
CA TYR A 33 -10.73 22.43 -9.06
C TYR A 33 -9.93 23.64 -8.58
N GLU A 34 -9.80 24.66 -9.42
CA GLU A 34 -9.13 25.91 -9.03
C GLU A 34 -9.80 26.51 -7.78
N GLY A 35 -8.98 26.69 -6.73
CA GLY A 35 -9.44 27.27 -5.48
C GLY A 35 -10.11 26.31 -4.49
N TRP A 36 -10.41 25.06 -4.90
CA TRP A 36 -11.03 24.11 -4.00
C TRP A 36 -9.99 23.48 -3.05
N LYS A 37 -10.32 23.44 -1.77
CA LYS A 37 -9.50 22.85 -0.72
C LYS A 37 -10.38 21.95 0.09
N TYR A 38 -9.94 20.73 0.36
CA TYR A 38 -10.59 19.88 1.33
C TYR A 38 -9.62 19.51 2.46
N GLU A 39 -10.17 19.32 3.65
CA GLU A 39 -9.41 18.92 4.82
C GLU A 39 -9.35 17.40 4.88
N CYS A 40 -8.17 16.85 4.62
CA CYS A 40 -7.92 15.44 4.78
C CYS A 40 -7.71 15.15 6.26
N ASN A 41 -8.57 14.32 6.86
CA ASN A 41 -8.49 13.94 8.27
C ASN A 41 -7.24 13.13 8.62
N GLN A 42 -6.50 12.70 7.62
CA GLN A 42 -5.25 11.98 7.74
C GLN A 42 -4.26 12.51 6.70
N PRO A 43 -2.96 12.48 6.96
CA PRO A 43 -1.95 12.90 6.00
C PRO A 43 -1.77 11.83 4.89
N LEU A 44 -2.81 11.61 4.11
CA LEU A 44 -2.94 10.55 3.10
C LEU A 44 -1.77 10.54 2.13
N SER A 45 -1.24 11.71 1.77
CA SER A 45 -0.07 11.82 0.89
C SER A 45 1.13 11.00 1.40
N PHE A 46 1.42 11.06 2.70
CA PHE A 46 2.54 10.31 3.27
C PHE A 46 2.28 8.80 3.27
N LEU A 47 1.03 8.40 3.50
CA LEU A 47 0.63 6.99 3.38
C LEU A 47 0.83 6.48 1.95
N ILE A 48 0.39 7.25 0.96
CA ILE A 48 0.55 6.93 -0.46
C ILE A 48 2.03 6.83 -0.83
N TYR A 49 2.86 7.80 -0.43
CA TYR A 49 4.30 7.76 -0.67
C TYR A 49 4.96 6.53 -0.03
N SER A 50 4.59 6.16 1.20
CA SER A 50 5.10 4.95 1.84
C SER A 50 4.74 3.68 1.06
N ILE A 51 3.47 3.54 0.67
CA ILE A 51 2.97 2.39 -0.10
C ILE A 51 3.69 2.31 -1.45
N LEU A 52 3.70 3.40 -2.22
CA LEU A 52 4.29 3.42 -3.56
C LEU A 52 5.81 3.20 -3.51
N THR A 53 6.52 3.81 -2.56
CA THR A 53 7.95 3.57 -2.37
C THR A 53 8.23 2.09 -2.09
N ALA A 54 7.46 1.47 -1.21
CA ALA A 54 7.62 0.04 -0.91
C ALA A 54 7.28 -0.85 -2.12
N MET A 55 6.24 -0.50 -2.87
CA MET A 55 5.81 -1.30 -4.03
C MET A 55 6.78 -1.22 -5.20
N LEU A 56 7.22 -0.02 -5.57
CA LEU A 56 7.98 0.22 -6.80
C LEU A 56 9.48 -0.07 -6.65
N PHE A 57 10.06 0.30 -5.51
CA PHE A 57 11.51 0.30 -5.35
C PHE A 57 12.07 -0.86 -4.52
N LEU A 58 11.26 -1.55 -3.71
CA LEU A 58 11.73 -2.75 -3.02
C LEU A 58 11.60 -3.98 -3.92
N GLY A 59 12.59 -4.87 -3.84
CA GLY A 59 12.57 -6.13 -4.57
C GLY A 59 11.34 -6.99 -4.26
N PRO A 60 10.90 -7.87 -5.19
CA PRO A 60 9.62 -8.58 -5.08
C PRO A 60 9.52 -9.52 -3.87
N LEU A 61 10.64 -10.00 -3.36
CA LEU A 61 10.70 -10.94 -2.21
C LEU A 61 11.33 -10.32 -0.97
N SER A 62 11.39 -9.00 -0.89
CA SER A 62 11.98 -8.32 0.26
C SER A 62 11.09 -8.45 1.50
N LEU A 63 11.63 -9.02 2.58
CA LEU A 63 10.98 -9.04 3.89
C LEU A 63 10.62 -7.63 4.39
N VAL A 64 11.38 -6.61 3.95
CA VAL A 64 11.13 -5.21 4.27
C VAL A 64 9.75 -4.76 3.78
N LYS A 65 9.27 -5.25 2.63
CA LYS A 65 7.91 -4.94 2.15
C LYS A 65 6.83 -5.38 3.13
N TYR A 66 6.95 -6.58 3.67
CA TYR A 66 6.00 -7.09 4.67
C TYR A 66 6.07 -6.29 5.96
N GLY A 67 7.29 -5.92 6.38
CA GLY A 67 7.49 -5.04 7.55
C GLY A 67 6.81 -3.68 7.37
N VAL A 68 7.00 -3.03 6.23
CA VAL A 68 6.33 -1.76 5.89
C VAL A 68 4.81 -1.94 5.88
N TRP A 69 4.29 -3.01 5.27
CA TRP A 69 2.86 -3.30 5.25
C TRP A 69 2.27 -3.43 6.66
N ILE A 70 2.92 -4.21 7.54
CA ILE A 70 2.48 -4.39 8.94
C ILE A 70 2.48 -3.06 9.69
N VAL A 71 3.54 -2.27 9.54
CA VAL A 71 3.65 -0.96 10.20
C VAL A 71 2.55 -0.01 9.73
N ILE A 72 2.30 0.08 8.41
CA ILE A 72 1.21 0.90 7.87
C ILE A 72 -0.13 0.45 8.41
N LEU A 73 -0.41 -0.85 8.43
CA LEU A 73 -1.65 -1.40 8.95
C LEU A 73 -1.86 -1.01 10.43
N LEU A 74 -0.84 -1.19 11.26
CA LEU A 74 -0.90 -0.84 12.69
C LEU A 74 -1.12 0.67 12.87
N LEU A 75 -0.47 1.50 12.08
CA LEU A 75 -0.63 2.95 12.15
C LEU A 75 -2.02 3.41 11.69
N MET A 76 -2.59 2.78 10.66
CA MET A 76 -3.96 3.04 10.23
C MET A 76 -4.98 2.64 11.31
N MET A 77 -4.77 1.49 11.97
CA MET A 77 -5.60 1.05 13.10
C MET A 77 -5.48 2.01 14.29
N TYR A 78 -4.27 2.41 14.65
CA TYR A 78 -4.02 3.36 15.74
C TYR A 78 -4.70 4.71 15.52
N ARG A 79 -4.72 5.22 14.28
CA ARG A 79 -5.40 6.47 13.91
C ARG A 79 -6.91 6.35 13.75
N GLY A 80 -7.46 5.14 13.84
CA GLY A 80 -8.88 4.89 13.54
C GLY A 80 -9.24 5.16 12.08
N ALA A 81 -8.24 5.27 11.20
CA ALA A 81 -8.40 5.49 9.76
C ALA A 81 -8.73 4.21 9.00
N PHE A 82 -8.51 3.06 9.62
CA PHE A 82 -8.79 1.77 9.00
C PHE A 82 -10.27 1.45 9.11
N ARG A 83 -10.97 1.53 7.96
CA ARG A 83 -12.35 1.08 7.83
C ARG A 83 -12.36 -0.07 6.85
N TYR A 84 -12.55 -1.27 7.35
CA TYR A 84 -12.61 -2.44 6.51
C TYR A 84 -13.75 -2.30 5.49
N ARG A 85 -13.38 -2.27 4.22
CA ARG A 85 -14.31 -2.27 3.09
C ARG A 85 -14.02 -3.47 2.21
N PHE A 86 -15.06 -4.16 1.84
CA PHE A 86 -14.99 -5.30 0.95
C PHE A 86 -15.82 -5.01 -0.30
N ASN A 87 -15.28 -5.32 -1.47
CA ASN A 87 -16.00 -5.24 -2.72
C ASN A 87 -15.79 -6.52 -3.57
N MET A 88 -16.53 -6.62 -4.66
CA MET A 88 -16.49 -7.79 -5.54
C MET A 88 -15.09 -8.03 -6.13
N VAL A 89 -14.34 -6.96 -6.48
CA VAL A 89 -12.99 -7.06 -7.04
C VAL A 89 -12.02 -7.63 -6.01
N LEU A 90 -12.08 -7.11 -4.78
CA LEU A 90 -11.27 -7.61 -3.66
C LEU A 90 -11.62 -9.06 -3.34
N GLY A 91 -12.91 -9.42 -3.40
CA GLY A 91 -13.38 -10.78 -3.22
C GLY A 91 -12.85 -11.73 -4.29
N ALA A 92 -12.94 -11.36 -5.55
CA ALA A 92 -12.41 -12.16 -6.66
C ALA A 92 -10.88 -12.34 -6.54
N TYR A 93 -10.15 -11.31 -6.16
CA TYR A 93 -8.71 -11.43 -5.94
C TYR A 93 -8.38 -12.33 -4.73
N THR A 94 -9.16 -12.23 -3.66
CA THR A 94 -9.02 -13.14 -2.50
C THR A 94 -9.22 -14.60 -2.92
N LEU A 95 -10.26 -14.90 -3.69
CA LEU A 95 -10.51 -16.23 -4.23
C LEU A 95 -9.34 -16.71 -5.12
N PHE A 96 -8.80 -15.84 -5.95
CA PHE A 96 -7.64 -16.15 -6.78
C PHE A 96 -6.41 -16.52 -5.93
N VAL A 97 -6.11 -15.75 -4.87
CA VAL A 97 -5.01 -16.06 -3.95
C VAL A 97 -5.25 -17.39 -3.22
N LEU A 98 -6.46 -17.61 -2.71
CA LEU A 98 -6.83 -18.87 -2.05
C LEU A 98 -6.74 -20.07 -2.99
N TRP A 99 -7.15 -19.91 -4.25
CA TRP A 99 -7.02 -20.95 -5.26
C TRP A 99 -5.55 -21.31 -5.50
N ASN A 100 -4.67 -20.31 -5.62
CA ASN A 100 -3.24 -20.55 -5.76
C ASN A 100 -2.65 -21.25 -4.53
N LEU A 101 -3.07 -20.90 -3.31
CA LEU A 101 -2.67 -21.60 -2.10
C LEU A 101 -3.14 -23.07 -2.12
N TYR A 102 -4.39 -23.31 -2.53
CA TYR A 102 -4.90 -24.67 -2.65
C TYR A 102 -4.11 -25.50 -3.69
N THR A 103 -3.76 -24.94 -4.84
CA THR A 103 -2.98 -25.64 -5.86
C THR A 103 -1.58 -26.04 -5.40
N MET A 104 -1.05 -25.39 -4.34
CA MET A 104 0.24 -25.76 -3.74
C MET A 104 0.24 -27.14 -3.11
N THR A 105 -0.92 -27.67 -2.72
CA THR A 105 -1.02 -28.99 -2.05
C THR A 105 -0.63 -30.16 -2.98
N TYR A 106 -0.66 -29.95 -4.31
CA TYR A 106 -0.37 -31.00 -5.31
C TYR A 106 0.60 -30.54 -6.41
N THR A 107 1.27 -29.39 -6.22
CA THR A 107 2.29 -28.98 -7.19
C THR A 107 3.56 -29.84 -7.04
N PRO A 108 4.18 -30.31 -8.14
CA PRO A 108 5.42 -31.05 -8.09
C PRO A 108 6.64 -30.18 -7.72
N TYR A 109 6.50 -28.85 -7.78
CA TYR A 109 7.59 -27.90 -7.52
C TYR A 109 7.20 -26.88 -6.43
N PRO A 110 7.13 -27.29 -5.15
CA PRO A 110 6.63 -26.46 -4.06
C PRO A 110 7.45 -25.19 -3.85
N GLU A 111 8.77 -25.24 -3.99
CA GLU A 111 9.65 -24.06 -3.80
C GLU A 111 9.33 -22.93 -4.80
N GLN A 112 9.18 -23.28 -6.07
CA GLN A 112 8.81 -22.30 -7.11
C GLN A 112 7.38 -21.77 -6.90
N GLY A 113 6.48 -22.62 -6.48
CA GLY A 113 5.10 -22.26 -6.18
C GLY A 113 5.01 -21.24 -5.05
N TRP A 114 5.74 -21.41 -3.95
CA TRP A 114 5.79 -20.43 -2.86
C TRP A 114 6.28 -19.06 -3.32
N MET A 115 7.33 -19.03 -4.14
CA MET A 115 7.83 -17.79 -4.71
C MET A 115 6.77 -17.04 -5.54
N MET A 116 5.98 -17.79 -6.32
CA MET A 116 4.89 -17.22 -7.12
C MET A 116 3.77 -16.68 -6.24
N ILE A 117 3.33 -17.44 -5.24
CA ILE A 117 2.29 -17.00 -4.29
C ILE A 117 2.71 -15.70 -3.59
N LEU A 118 3.94 -15.62 -3.09
CA LEU A 118 4.44 -14.40 -2.45
C LEU A 118 4.42 -13.19 -3.39
N LYS A 119 4.71 -13.40 -4.68
CA LYS A 119 4.61 -12.34 -5.69
C LYS A 119 3.17 -11.84 -5.90
N PHE A 120 2.16 -12.69 -5.75
CA PHE A 120 0.75 -12.30 -5.87
C PHE A 120 0.17 -11.77 -4.55
N CYS A 121 0.58 -12.32 -3.42
CA CYS A 121 0.11 -11.88 -2.11
C CYS A 121 0.51 -10.43 -1.79
N LEU A 122 1.74 -10.03 -2.10
CA LEU A 122 2.21 -8.68 -1.80
C LEU A 122 1.39 -7.58 -2.47
N PRO A 123 1.20 -7.58 -3.81
CA PRO A 123 0.33 -6.59 -4.46
C PRO A 123 -1.10 -6.61 -3.91
N TYR A 124 -1.64 -7.79 -3.60
CA TYR A 124 -2.95 -7.92 -2.99
C TYR A 124 -3.02 -7.19 -1.64
N LEU A 125 -2.04 -7.39 -0.76
CA LEU A 125 -2.02 -6.76 0.56
C LEU A 125 -1.92 -5.23 0.46
N TYR A 126 -1.09 -4.71 -0.44
CA TYR A 126 -0.98 -3.27 -0.66
C TYR A 126 -2.21 -2.68 -1.34
N PHE A 127 -2.82 -3.39 -2.29
CA PHE A 127 -4.10 -3.00 -2.88
C PHE A 127 -5.20 -2.91 -1.82
N TRP A 128 -5.26 -3.90 -0.93
CA TRP A 128 -6.20 -3.92 0.18
C TRP A 128 -6.01 -2.74 1.14
N LEU A 129 -4.76 -2.40 1.50
CA LEU A 129 -4.47 -1.21 2.30
C LEU A 129 -4.89 0.07 1.60
N GLY A 130 -4.50 0.25 0.35
CA GLY A 130 -4.83 1.43 -0.45
C GLY A 130 -6.34 1.61 -0.59
N TYR A 131 -7.06 0.53 -0.90
CA TYR A 131 -8.51 0.55 -1.02
C TYR A 131 -9.22 0.96 0.28
N ASN A 132 -8.71 0.52 1.43
CA ASN A 132 -9.26 0.89 2.73
C ASN A 132 -8.81 2.28 3.19
N ALA A 133 -7.71 2.81 2.68
CA ALA A 133 -7.23 4.16 2.97
C ALA A 133 -8.05 5.23 2.25
N ILE A 134 -8.50 4.98 1.03
CA ILE A 134 -9.32 5.90 0.23
C ILE A 134 -10.76 5.82 0.73
N GLN A 135 -11.24 6.91 1.32
CA GLN A 135 -12.56 6.95 1.95
C GLN A 135 -13.60 7.75 1.15
N CYS A 136 -13.16 8.70 0.33
CA CYS A 136 -14.01 9.57 -0.49
C CYS A 136 -13.38 9.80 -1.87
N GLU A 137 -14.13 10.46 -2.77
CA GLU A 137 -13.64 10.80 -4.11
C GLU A 137 -12.41 11.71 -4.07
N ASP A 138 -12.37 12.62 -3.11
CA ASP A 138 -11.29 13.57 -2.93
C ASP A 138 -9.97 12.86 -2.57
N ASP A 139 -10.03 11.83 -1.74
CA ASP A 139 -8.87 10.97 -1.44
C ASP A 139 -8.34 10.28 -2.70
N PHE A 140 -9.24 9.91 -3.62
CA PHE A 140 -8.86 9.29 -4.89
C PHE A 140 -8.12 10.28 -5.79
N TYR A 141 -8.55 11.53 -5.86
CA TYR A 141 -7.82 12.57 -6.62
C TYR A 141 -6.44 12.85 -6.02
N VAL A 142 -6.32 12.88 -4.70
CA VAL A 142 -5.02 12.99 -4.03
C VAL A 142 -4.14 11.79 -4.36
N PHE A 143 -4.70 10.59 -4.37
CA PHE A 143 -3.98 9.38 -4.75
C PHE A 143 -3.46 9.48 -6.20
N LEU A 144 -4.30 9.88 -7.15
CA LEU A 144 -3.88 10.04 -8.54
C LEU A 144 -2.77 11.08 -8.69
N GLU A 145 -2.94 12.26 -8.08
CA GLU A 145 -1.93 13.32 -8.11
C GLU A 145 -0.57 12.81 -7.61
N LYS A 146 -0.54 12.20 -6.42
CA LYS A 146 0.73 11.74 -5.82
C LYS A 146 1.34 10.56 -6.59
N THR A 147 0.51 9.71 -7.18
CA THR A 147 0.99 8.62 -8.04
C THR A 147 1.64 9.18 -9.29
N CYS A 148 1.04 10.16 -9.95
CA CYS A 148 1.65 10.85 -11.10
C CYS A 148 3.00 11.46 -10.73
N TRP A 149 3.10 12.13 -9.59
CA TRP A 149 4.37 12.73 -9.12
C TRP A 149 5.51 11.73 -8.89
N ILE A 150 5.20 10.48 -8.56
CA ILE A 150 6.22 9.43 -8.35
C ILE A 150 6.60 8.75 -9.67
N CYS A 151 5.64 8.64 -10.60
CA CYS A 151 5.84 7.91 -11.87
C CYS A 151 6.39 8.80 -13.00
N CYS A 152 6.36 10.12 -12.86
CA CYS A 152 6.96 11.09 -13.79
C CYS A 152 8.33 11.55 -13.33
#